data_d454aafa3a0adcd23a0e97aa01dd58d3
#
_entry.id   d454aafa3a0adcd23a0e97aa01dd58d3
#
_cell.length_a   1.000
_cell.length_b   1.000
_cell.length_c   1.000
_cell.angle_alpha   90.00
_cell.angle_beta   90.00
_cell.angle_gamma   90.00
#
_symmetry.space_group_name_H-M   'P 1'
#
loop_
_entity.id
_entity.type
_entity.pdbx_description
1 polymer ?
#
loop_
_entity_poly.entity_id
_entity_poly.type
_entity_poly.pdbx_seq_one_letter_code
_entity_poly.pdbx_strand_id
1 'polypeptide(L)'
;MYELLPFWSTFFRKLGFNVLVSPLSDRKIYLEGQHTIPSDTACYPAKIMHGHIEWLLKNDPDVIFYPDMSYNVEEGLGVNHFNCPVVAYYPQVIKDNVSELSKTVYICDFMSLANPKQFEKRIFDVITKYFPNITKKEIKSACKAAYEEYGKYLENIREKGKEIIETAKQKGMPIIVLAGRPYHLDPEINHGIDNLLCELGAAVISEDSVSGAVDPFPVDVRNQWTYHARLYAAAKFVGEADKKTDINLVQLVSFGCGVDAVTTDEVRFILEKNGKLYTQLKIDEISNMGAATIRLRSLFAVDGEKRKNNG
;
A
#
# COMPACT_ATOMS: atom_id res chain seq x y z
N MET A 1 3.83 -6.32 0.59
CA MET A 1 3.48 -7.09 1.83
C MET A 1 3.15 -6.21 3.04
N TYR A 2 3.43 -4.90 3.00
CA TYR A 2 3.21 -3.99 4.14
C TYR A 2 1.84 -4.19 4.81
N GLU A 3 0.78 -3.93 4.09
CA GLU A 3 -0.59 -4.00 4.61
C GLU A 3 -1.01 -5.40 5.06
N LEU A 4 -0.56 -6.43 4.33
CA LEU A 4 -0.93 -7.83 4.63
C LEU A 4 -0.02 -8.50 5.65
N LEU A 5 0.99 -7.81 6.20
CA LEU A 5 1.88 -8.36 7.20
C LEU A 5 1.15 -8.80 8.47
N PRO A 6 0.19 -8.06 9.04
CA PRO A 6 -0.60 -8.53 10.18
C PRO A 6 -1.37 -9.82 9.89
N PHE A 7 -1.94 -9.95 8.69
CA PHE A 7 -2.63 -11.16 8.24
C PHE A 7 -1.69 -12.36 8.21
N TRP A 8 -0.59 -12.26 7.45
CA TRP A 8 0.32 -13.39 7.23
C TRP A 8 1.10 -13.77 8.49
N SER A 9 1.56 -12.78 9.26
CA SER A 9 2.23 -13.05 10.55
C SER A 9 1.34 -13.80 11.51
N THR A 10 0.07 -13.39 11.63
CA THR A 10 -0.90 -14.05 12.50
C THR A 10 -1.21 -15.45 12.02
N PHE A 11 -1.42 -15.64 10.71
CA PHE A 11 -1.67 -16.93 10.11
C PHE A 11 -0.55 -17.95 10.43
N PHE A 12 0.69 -17.60 10.13
CA PHE A 12 1.82 -18.52 10.33
C PHE A 12 2.15 -18.76 11.80
N ARG A 13 2.13 -17.72 12.64
CA ARG A 13 2.33 -17.88 14.09
C ARG A 13 1.26 -18.77 14.72
N LYS A 14 0.01 -18.68 14.26
CA LYS A 14 -1.08 -19.54 14.74
C LYS A 14 -0.89 -21.00 14.36
N LEU A 15 -0.15 -21.28 13.30
CA LEU A 15 0.26 -22.64 12.90
C LEU A 15 1.55 -23.11 13.59
N GLY A 16 2.16 -22.29 14.47
CA GLY A 16 3.38 -22.64 15.21
C GLY A 16 4.69 -22.30 14.49
N PHE A 17 4.65 -21.56 13.38
CA PHE A 17 5.86 -21.11 12.71
C PHE A 17 6.53 -19.94 13.45
N ASN A 18 7.85 -19.92 13.45
CA ASN A 18 8.62 -18.74 13.78
C ASN A 18 8.70 -17.83 12.54
N VAL A 19 8.13 -16.63 12.64
CA VAL A 19 8.01 -15.72 11.49
C VAL A 19 9.16 -14.73 11.50
N LEU A 20 10.04 -14.86 10.51
CA LEU A 20 11.08 -13.90 10.20
C LEU A 20 10.56 -12.88 9.20
N VAL A 21 10.73 -11.59 9.50
CA VAL A 21 10.36 -10.48 8.61
C VAL A 21 11.62 -9.70 8.30
N SER A 22 11.83 -9.37 7.03
CA SER A 22 12.93 -8.50 6.61
C SER A 22 12.77 -7.08 7.20
N PRO A 23 13.86 -6.33 7.43
CA PRO A 23 13.77 -4.98 8.00
C PRO A 23 13.01 -4.03 7.08
N LEU A 24 12.76 -2.80 7.55
CA LEU A 24 12.28 -1.72 6.69
C LEU A 24 13.27 -1.50 5.55
N SER A 25 12.76 -1.10 4.40
CA SER A 25 13.59 -0.86 3.23
C SER A 25 14.53 0.34 3.44
N ASP A 26 15.71 0.19 2.91
CA ASP A 26 16.71 1.24 2.77
C ASP A 26 17.51 1.03 1.48
N ARG A 27 18.38 1.96 1.15
CA ARG A 27 19.22 1.86 -0.04
C ARG A 27 20.12 0.63 -0.03
N LYS A 28 20.53 0.15 1.14
CA LYS A 28 21.37 -1.04 1.29
C LYS A 28 20.59 -2.30 0.88
N ILE A 29 19.36 -2.44 1.35
CA ILE A 29 18.46 -3.54 0.93
C ILE A 29 18.28 -3.53 -0.59
N TYR A 30 18.02 -2.38 -1.22
CA TYR A 30 17.91 -2.30 -2.67
C TYR A 30 19.19 -2.81 -3.38
N LEU A 31 20.36 -2.34 -2.95
CA LEU A 31 21.64 -2.71 -3.56
C LEU A 31 21.97 -4.20 -3.39
N GLU A 32 21.55 -4.82 -2.31
CA GLU A 32 21.74 -6.27 -2.09
C GLU A 32 21.06 -7.12 -3.16
N GLY A 33 19.90 -6.72 -3.65
CA GLY A 33 19.15 -7.47 -4.67
C GLY A 33 19.31 -6.96 -6.11
N GLN A 34 20.03 -5.85 -6.31
CA GLN A 34 20.09 -5.18 -7.61
C GLN A 34 20.56 -6.09 -8.75
N HIS A 35 21.49 -6.99 -8.48
CA HIS A 35 22.07 -7.90 -9.48
C HIS A 35 21.09 -8.96 -10.01
N THR A 36 19.97 -9.19 -9.34
CA THR A 36 18.94 -10.16 -9.74
C THR A 36 17.74 -9.51 -10.43
N ILE A 37 17.70 -8.17 -10.53
CA ILE A 37 16.61 -7.45 -11.19
C ILE A 37 16.65 -7.68 -12.71
N PRO A 38 15.60 -8.27 -13.31
CA PRO A 38 15.65 -8.65 -14.73
C PRO A 38 15.43 -7.48 -15.69
N SER A 39 14.86 -6.38 -15.23
CA SER A 39 14.50 -5.25 -16.10
C SER A 39 14.45 -3.92 -15.34
N ASP A 40 15.02 -2.89 -15.94
CA ASP A 40 14.94 -1.51 -15.43
C ASP A 40 13.54 -0.92 -15.49
N THR A 41 12.64 -1.50 -16.28
CA THR A 41 11.25 -1.04 -16.41
C THR A 41 10.34 -1.51 -15.28
N ALA A 42 10.80 -2.43 -14.40
CA ALA A 42 10.06 -2.81 -13.21
C ALA A 42 9.92 -1.59 -12.28
N CYS A 43 8.75 -1.42 -11.64
CA CYS A 43 8.55 -0.34 -10.69
C CYS A 43 9.47 -0.50 -9.47
N TYR A 44 9.84 0.61 -8.85
CA TYR A 44 10.81 0.61 -7.74
C TYR A 44 10.42 -0.32 -6.57
N PRO A 45 9.16 -0.37 -6.11
CA PRO A 45 8.75 -1.33 -5.09
C PRO A 45 9.01 -2.80 -5.45
N ALA A 46 8.84 -3.15 -6.72
CA ALA A 46 9.14 -4.50 -7.20
C ALA A 46 10.64 -4.78 -7.20
N LYS A 47 11.47 -3.82 -7.61
CA LYS A 47 12.93 -3.93 -7.57
C LYS A 47 13.45 -4.13 -6.13
N ILE A 48 12.92 -3.39 -5.15
CA ILE A 48 13.31 -3.53 -3.74
C ILE A 48 13.02 -4.93 -3.20
N MET A 49 11.98 -5.62 -3.69
CA MET A 49 11.65 -6.99 -3.27
C MET A 49 12.81 -7.98 -3.50
N HIS A 50 13.62 -7.78 -4.53
CA HIS A 50 14.82 -8.60 -4.75
C HIS A 50 15.78 -8.52 -3.55
N GLY A 51 16.01 -7.32 -3.04
CA GLY A 51 16.85 -7.11 -1.85
C GLY A 51 16.29 -7.75 -0.59
N HIS A 52 14.97 -7.68 -0.39
CA HIS A 52 14.33 -8.36 0.75
C HIS A 52 14.48 -9.88 0.67
N ILE A 53 14.37 -10.46 -0.52
CA ILE A 53 14.58 -11.90 -0.73
C ILE A 53 16.04 -12.29 -0.47
N GLU A 54 16.99 -11.51 -0.97
CA GLU A 54 18.42 -11.73 -0.71
C GLU A 54 18.73 -11.62 0.80
N TRP A 55 18.14 -10.65 1.48
CA TRP A 55 18.27 -10.51 2.92
C TRP A 55 17.73 -11.73 3.67
N LEU A 56 16.54 -12.22 3.28
CA LEU A 56 15.96 -13.42 3.88
C LEU A 56 16.86 -14.65 3.66
N LEU A 57 17.37 -14.86 2.45
CA LEU A 57 18.25 -15.97 2.12
C LEU A 57 19.55 -15.96 2.98
N LYS A 58 20.11 -14.78 3.25
CA LYS A 58 21.27 -14.63 4.14
C LYS A 58 20.98 -15.01 5.61
N ASN A 59 19.73 -15.03 6.02
CA ASN A 59 19.31 -15.41 7.36
C ASN A 59 18.81 -16.86 7.45
N ASP A 60 19.08 -17.67 6.42
CA ASP A 60 18.89 -19.12 6.36
C ASP A 60 17.48 -19.59 6.82
N PRO A 61 16.40 -19.11 6.19
CA PRO A 61 15.06 -19.53 6.55
C PRO A 61 14.75 -20.93 6.00
N ASP A 62 14.03 -21.75 6.75
CA ASP A 62 13.53 -23.05 6.26
C ASP A 62 12.61 -22.87 5.05
N VAL A 63 11.83 -21.78 5.04
CA VAL A 63 10.82 -21.47 4.02
C VAL A 63 10.75 -19.97 3.78
N ILE A 64 10.64 -19.57 2.52
CA ILE A 64 10.23 -18.22 2.12
C ILE A 64 8.83 -18.30 1.51
N PHE A 65 7.89 -17.56 2.10
CA PHE A 65 6.51 -17.46 1.62
C PHE A 65 6.29 -16.09 0.96
N TYR A 66 6.12 -16.08 -0.34
CA TYR A 66 5.80 -14.89 -1.13
C TYR A 66 4.76 -15.24 -2.20
N PRO A 67 3.46 -15.22 -1.86
CA PRO A 67 2.40 -15.69 -2.75
C PRO A 67 2.11 -14.70 -3.88
N ASP A 68 1.68 -15.22 -5.01
CA ASP A 68 1.07 -14.46 -6.10
C ASP A 68 -0.34 -14.02 -5.69
N MET A 69 -0.52 -12.72 -5.41
CA MET A 69 -1.76 -12.16 -4.90
C MET A 69 -2.59 -11.53 -6.01
N SER A 70 -3.46 -12.30 -6.68
CA SER A 70 -4.29 -11.79 -7.77
C SER A 70 -5.46 -10.93 -7.29
N TYR A 71 -6.09 -11.31 -6.17
CA TYR A 71 -7.22 -10.58 -5.57
C TYR A 71 -6.95 -10.25 -4.11
N ASN A 72 -7.33 -9.05 -3.72
CA ASN A 72 -7.30 -8.62 -2.32
C ASN A 72 -8.64 -8.85 -1.62
N VAL A 73 -8.73 -8.47 -0.34
CA VAL A 73 -9.99 -8.45 0.40
C VAL A 73 -10.95 -7.46 -0.27
N GLU A 74 -12.23 -7.82 -0.32
CA GLU A 74 -13.26 -6.92 -0.84
C GLU A 74 -13.57 -5.81 0.18
N GLU A 75 -13.52 -4.55 -0.28
CA GLU A 75 -13.81 -3.37 0.54
C GLU A 75 -15.08 -2.65 0.12
N GLY A 76 -15.74 -3.13 -0.92
CA GLY A 76 -16.97 -2.54 -1.45
C GLY A 76 -16.78 -1.22 -2.21
N LEU A 77 -15.54 -0.78 -2.47
CA LEU A 77 -15.25 0.51 -3.10
C LEU A 77 -15.25 0.47 -4.64
N GLY A 78 -15.02 -0.69 -5.22
CA GLY A 78 -14.93 -0.88 -6.67
C GLY A 78 -15.80 -2.00 -7.19
N VAL A 79 -15.88 -2.14 -8.51
CA VAL A 79 -16.62 -3.23 -9.17
C VAL A 79 -15.85 -4.55 -9.14
N ASN A 80 -14.57 -4.48 -8.78
CA ASN A 80 -13.69 -5.63 -8.58
C ASN A 80 -12.54 -5.24 -7.62
N HIS A 81 -11.74 -6.20 -7.19
CA HIS A 81 -10.68 -6.02 -6.18
C HIS A 81 -9.36 -6.71 -6.59
N PHE A 82 -8.99 -6.56 -7.86
CA PHE A 82 -7.70 -7.02 -8.36
C PHE A 82 -6.54 -6.26 -7.71
N ASN A 83 -5.43 -6.96 -7.55
CA ASN A 83 -4.11 -6.32 -7.43
C ASN A 83 -3.56 -6.00 -8.83
N CYS A 84 -2.59 -5.07 -8.91
CA CYS A 84 -1.93 -4.80 -10.17
C CYS A 84 -1.15 -6.05 -10.66
N PRO A 85 -0.88 -6.18 -11.98
CA PRO A 85 -0.19 -7.35 -12.51
C PRO A 85 1.17 -7.63 -11.87
N VAL A 86 1.91 -6.58 -11.47
CA VAL A 86 3.20 -6.74 -10.78
C VAL A 86 2.99 -7.43 -9.42
N VAL A 87 2.07 -6.97 -8.58
CA VAL A 87 1.76 -7.61 -7.30
C VAL A 87 1.26 -9.05 -7.49
N ALA A 88 0.48 -9.29 -8.55
CA ALA A 88 -0.11 -10.60 -8.80
C ALA A 88 0.89 -11.66 -9.29
N TYR A 89 1.99 -11.27 -9.96
CA TYR A 89 2.89 -12.22 -10.64
C TYR A 89 4.37 -12.05 -10.31
N TYR A 90 4.77 -11.03 -9.58
CA TYR A 90 6.18 -10.75 -9.32
C TYR A 90 6.91 -11.83 -8.50
N PRO A 91 6.24 -12.58 -7.61
CA PRO A 91 6.85 -13.75 -6.97
C PRO A 91 7.42 -14.77 -7.95
N GLN A 92 6.78 -14.99 -9.11
CA GLN A 92 7.31 -15.86 -10.16
C GLN A 92 8.55 -15.26 -10.83
N VAL A 93 8.54 -13.93 -11.07
CA VAL A 93 9.71 -13.24 -11.61
C VAL A 93 10.91 -13.38 -10.68
N ILE A 94 10.72 -13.20 -9.38
CA ILE A 94 11.75 -13.42 -8.36
C ILE A 94 12.26 -14.86 -8.40
N LYS A 95 11.38 -15.85 -8.45
CA LYS A 95 11.74 -17.27 -8.51
C LYS A 95 12.69 -17.59 -9.66
N ASP A 96 12.44 -16.99 -10.83
CA ASP A 96 13.21 -17.28 -12.03
C ASP A 96 14.52 -16.47 -12.12
N ASN A 97 14.69 -15.42 -11.31
CA ASN A 97 15.85 -14.52 -11.37
C ASN A 97 16.77 -14.58 -10.13
N VAL A 98 16.34 -15.23 -9.04
CA VAL A 98 17.14 -15.42 -7.83
C VAL A 98 17.51 -16.88 -7.69
N SER A 99 18.69 -17.25 -8.19
CA SER A 99 19.16 -18.66 -8.27
C SER A 99 19.26 -19.36 -6.92
N GLU A 100 19.57 -18.60 -5.84
CA GLU A 100 19.73 -19.08 -4.49
C GLU A 100 18.42 -19.61 -3.88
N LEU A 101 17.26 -19.21 -4.42
CA LEU A 101 15.95 -19.74 -4.01
C LEU A 101 15.82 -21.26 -4.26
N SER A 102 16.63 -21.82 -5.16
CA SER A 102 16.70 -23.27 -5.37
C SER A 102 17.18 -24.07 -4.14
N LYS A 103 17.81 -23.40 -3.17
CA LYS A 103 18.37 -24.00 -1.95
C LYS A 103 17.39 -24.01 -0.77
N THR A 104 16.24 -23.31 -0.87
CA THR A 104 15.23 -23.23 0.19
C THR A 104 13.84 -23.52 -0.38
N VAL A 105 12.88 -23.80 0.49
CA VAL A 105 11.49 -23.95 0.07
C VAL A 105 10.90 -22.57 -0.22
N TYR A 106 10.59 -22.31 -1.49
CA TYR A 106 9.97 -21.06 -1.92
C TYR A 106 8.52 -21.29 -2.33
N ILE A 107 7.58 -20.72 -1.57
CA ILE A 107 6.13 -20.87 -1.81
C ILE A 107 5.60 -19.59 -2.45
N CYS A 108 5.27 -19.67 -3.74
CA CYS A 108 4.76 -18.55 -4.55
C CYS A 108 3.45 -18.91 -5.28
N ASP A 109 2.66 -19.82 -4.72
CA ASP A 109 1.37 -20.21 -5.29
C ASP A 109 0.39 -19.04 -5.34
N PHE A 110 -0.51 -19.06 -6.35
CA PHE A 110 -1.59 -18.07 -6.47
C PHE A 110 -2.57 -18.15 -5.30
N MET A 111 -2.85 -16.98 -4.71
CA MET A 111 -3.77 -16.79 -3.59
C MET A 111 -4.75 -15.66 -3.88
N SER A 112 -5.89 -15.71 -3.21
CA SER A 112 -6.89 -14.65 -3.20
C SER A 112 -7.48 -14.52 -1.80
N LEU A 113 -7.51 -13.31 -1.26
CA LEU A 113 -8.12 -13.03 0.03
C LEU A 113 -9.59 -12.60 -0.06
N ALA A 114 -10.13 -12.49 -1.27
CA ALA A 114 -11.49 -12.01 -1.52
C ALA A 114 -12.58 -12.87 -0.88
N ASN A 115 -12.40 -14.18 -0.85
CA ASN A 115 -13.35 -15.12 -0.28
C ASN A 115 -12.70 -16.00 0.76
N PRO A 116 -12.97 -15.80 2.07
CA PRO A 116 -12.34 -16.54 3.14
C PRO A 116 -12.49 -18.07 3.06
N LYS A 117 -13.63 -18.57 2.58
CA LYS A 117 -13.83 -20.02 2.44
C LYS A 117 -13.02 -20.64 1.32
N GLN A 118 -12.91 -19.93 0.19
CA GLN A 118 -12.06 -20.36 -0.93
C GLN A 118 -10.58 -20.26 -0.57
N PHE A 119 -10.19 -19.19 0.14
CA PHE A 119 -8.85 -19.04 0.67
C PHE A 119 -8.48 -20.17 1.63
N GLU A 120 -9.34 -20.51 2.60
CA GLU A 120 -9.11 -21.61 3.55
C GLU A 120 -8.82 -22.93 2.82
N LYS A 121 -9.59 -23.24 1.78
CA LYS A 121 -9.36 -24.43 0.96
C LYS A 121 -8.03 -24.36 0.22
N ARG A 122 -7.77 -23.24 -0.46
CA ARG A 122 -6.57 -23.06 -1.28
C ARG A 122 -5.30 -23.08 -0.44
N ILE A 123 -5.26 -22.37 0.69
CA ILE A 123 -4.09 -22.32 1.56
C ILE A 123 -3.82 -23.67 2.22
N PHE A 124 -4.88 -24.45 2.54
CA PHE A 124 -4.74 -25.82 3.02
C PHE A 124 -4.03 -26.68 1.97
N ASP A 125 -4.50 -26.66 0.71
CA ASP A 125 -3.92 -27.45 -0.37
C ASP A 125 -2.45 -27.07 -0.63
N VAL A 126 -2.09 -25.79 -0.49
CA VAL A 126 -0.71 -25.32 -0.67
C VAL A 126 0.18 -25.70 0.51
N ILE A 127 -0.21 -25.38 1.73
CA ILE A 127 0.63 -25.61 2.92
C ILE A 127 0.87 -27.10 3.15
N THR A 128 -0.13 -27.95 2.94
CA THR A 128 0.01 -29.40 3.18
C THR A 128 0.92 -30.11 2.17
N LYS A 129 1.25 -29.50 1.01
CA LYS A 129 2.29 -30.03 0.11
C LYS A 129 3.67 -30.05 0.79
N TYR A 130 3.94 -29.06 1.64
CA TYR A 130 5.23 -28.87 2.31
C TYR A 130 5.20 -29.32 3.76
N PHE A 131 4.03 -29.22 4.41
CA PHE A 131 3.80 -29.52 5.83
C PHE A 131 2.60 -30.45 6.00
N PRO A 132 2.74 -31.75 5.65
CA PRO A 132 1.60 -32.68 5.57
C PRO A 132 0.93 -32.95 6.92
N ASN A 133 1.59 -32.65 8.04
CA ASN A 133 1.06 -32.87 9.38
C ASN A 133 0.07 -31.79 9.85
N ILE A 134 -0.02 -30.64 9.11
CA ILE A 134 -0.94 -29.57 9.47
C ILE A 134 -2.37 -29.96 9.07
N THR A 135 -3.27 -29.90 10.04
CA THR A 135 -4.66 -30.32 9.88
C THR A 135 -5.56 -29.20 9.34
N LYS A 136 -6.70 -29.61 8.73
CA LYS A 136 -7.73 -28.64 8.30
C LYS A 136 -8.25 -27.78 9.45
N LYS A 137 -8.32 -28.33 10.69
CA LYS A 137 -8.79 -27.59 11.87
C LYS A 137 -7.81 -26.47 12.24
N GLU A 138 -6.52 -26.73 12.16
CA GLU A 138 -5.46 -25.72 12.42
C GLU A 138 -5.49 -24.63 11.35
N ILE A 139 -5.54 -24.97 10.07
CA ILE A 139 -5.66 -24.01 8.96
C ILE A 139 -6.90 -23.13 9.14
N LYS A 140 -8.07 -23.72 9.41
CA LYS A 140 -9.30 -22.97 9.65
C LYS A 140 -9.17 -22.00 10.82
N SER A 141 -8.56 -22.43 11.92
CA SER A 141 -8.30 -21.58 13.09
C SER A 141 -7.34 -20.44 12.75
N ALA A 142 -6.27 -20.72 12.00
CA ALA A 142 -5.29 -19.73 11.58
C ALA A 142 -5.89 -18.70 10.60
N CYS A 143 -6.68 -19.15 9.61
CA CYS A 143 -7.40 -18.27 8.69
C CYS A 143 -8.33 -17.31 9.46
N LYS A 144 -9.15 -17.85 10.36
CA LYS A 144 -10.05 -17.02 11.17
C LYS A 144 -9.29 -15.95 11.93
N ALA A 145 -8.23 -16.32 12.65
CA ALA A 145 -7.40 -15.38 13.41
C ALA A 145 -6.75 -14.31 12.51
N ALA A 146 -6.26 -14.72 11.32
CA ALA A 146 -5.63 -13.79 10.37
C ALA A 146 -6.60 -12.74 9.81
N TYR A 147 -7.82 -13.13 9.42
CA TYR A 147 -8.84 -12.18 8.96
C TYR A 147 -9.32 -11.26 10.08
N GLU A 148 -9.49 -11.77 11.31
CA GLU A 148 -9.86 -10.96 12.48
C GLU A 148 -8.78 -9.91 12.79
N GLU A 149 -7.50 -10.31 12.76
CA GLU A 149 -6.38 -9.39 13.03
C GLU A 149 -6.24 -8.33 11.93
N TYR A 150 -6.40 -8.74 10.67
CA TYR A 150 -6.38 -7.79 9.56
C TYR A 150 -7.53 -6.78 9.64
N GLY A 151 -8.73 -7.24 9.99
CA GLY A 151 -9.87 -6.34 10.21
C GLY A 151 -9.61 -5.32 11.33
N LYS A 152 -9.04 -5.75 12.46
CA LYS A 152 -8.64 -4.85 13.55
C LYS A 152 -7.57 -3.85 13.10
N TYR A 153 -6.59 -4.30 12.34
CA TYR A 153 -5.53 -3.45 11.81
C TYR A 153 -6.12 -2.31 10.96
N LEU A 154 -7.02 -2.62 10.01
CA LEU A 154 -7.67 -1.61 9.18
C LEU A 154 -8.55 -0.64 10.01
N GLU A 155 -9.28 -1.15 11.01
CA GLU A 155 -10.09 -0.29 11.88
C GLU A 155 -9.21 0.64 12.72
N ASN A 156 -8.12 0.16 13.27
CA ASN A 156 -7.16 0.99 14.01
C ASN A 156 -6.59 2.13 13.15
N ILE A 157 -6.31 1.87 11.86
CA ILE A 157 -5.87 2.92 10.91
C ILE A 157 -6.96 3.98 10.75
N ARG A 158 -8.22 3.57 10.55
CA ARG A 158 -9.35 4.49 10.38
C ARG A 158 -9.61 5.32 11.64
N GLU A 159 -9.57 4.69 12.81
CA GLU A 159 -9.73 5.38 14.11
C GLU A 159 -8.60 6.39 14.32
N LYS A 160 -7.35 6.00 14.01
CA LYS A 160 -6.21 6.91 14.13
C LYS A 160 -6.29 8.07 13.14
N GLY A 161 -6.76 7.82 11.92
CA GLY A 161 -7.03 8.87 10.94
C GLY A 161 -8.06 9.89 11.44
N LYS A 162 -9.17 9.43 12.02
CA LYS A 162 -10.19 10.30 12.64
C LYS A 162 -9.60 11.14 13.77
N GLU A 163 -8.83 10.53 14.68
CA GLU A 163 -8.17 11.24 15.80
C GLU A 163 -7.23 12.34 15.29
N ILE A 164 -6.42 12.05 14.25
CA ILE A 164 -5.51 13.02 13.65
C ILE A 164 -6.27 14.16 13.01
N ILE A 165 -7.33 13.89 12.26
CA ILE A 165 -8.19 14.91 11.62
C ILE A 165 -8.78 15.84 12.68
N GLU A 166 -9.38 15.31 13.75
CA GLU A 166 -9.99 16.11 14.80
C GLU A 166 -8.92 16.96 15.54
N THR A 167 -7.77 16.37 15.85
CA THR A 167 -6.66 17.11 16.48
C THR A 167 -6.16 18.25 15.58
N ALA A 168 -6.02 18.00 14.28
CA ALA A 168 -5.57 18.99 13.31
C ALA A 168 -6.59 20.15 13.20
N LYS A 169 -7.89 19.84 13.13
CA LYS A 169 -8.96 20.86 13.14
C LYS A 169 -8.92 21.75 14.38
N GLN A 170 -8.78 21.13 15.57
CA GLN A 170 -8.68 21.88 16.82
C GLN A 170 -7.48 22.82 16.89
N LYS A 171 -6.36 22.41 16.28
CA LYS A 171 -5.11 23.19 16.24
C LYS A 171 -5.02 24.13 15.03
N GLY A 172 -5.99 24.13 14.12
CA GLY A 172 -5.95 24.91 12.88
C GLY A 172 -4.81 24.49 11.92
N MET A 173 -4.38 23.24 11.99
CA MET A 173 -3.33 22.70 11.13
C MET A 173 -3.92 22.25 9.77
N PRO A 174 -3.19 22.45 8.66
CA PRO A 174 -3.55 21.84 7.39
C PRO A 174 -3.48 20.31 7.49
N ILE A 175 -4.37 19.63 6.81
CA ILE A 175 -4.42 18.17 6.73
C ILE A 175 -4.04 17.74 5.33
N ILE A 176 -3.10 16.82 5.21
CA ILE A 176 -2.72 16.21 3.94
C ILE A 176 -3.07 14.73 3.95
N VAL A 177 -3.92 14.33 3.02
CA VAL A 177 -4.09 12.92 2.67
C VAL A 177 -2.97 12.56 1.70
N LEU A 178 -1.95 11.87 2.21
CA LEU A 178 -0.84 11.36 1.40
C LEU A 178 -1.31 10.06 0.74
N ALA A 179 -1.79 10.17 -0.47
CA ALA A 179 -2.47 9.11 -1.19
C ALA A 179 -1.50 8.32 -2.07
N GLY A 180 -1.58 7.02 -2.00
CA GLY A 180 -0.71 6.14 -2.78
C GLY A 180 -1.19 4.70 -2.71
N ARG A 181 -0.26 3.81 -2.63
CA ARG A 181 -0.49 2.39 -2.38
C ARG A 181 0.23 2.00 -1.10
N PRO A 182 -0.10 0.88 -0.46
CA PRO A 182 0.46 0.55 0.85
C PRO A 182 2.00 0.60 0.94
N TYR A 183 2.70 0.28 -0.14
CA TYR A 183 4.16 0.36 -0.18
C TYR A 183 4.71 1.81 -0.22
N HIS A 184 3.88 2.82 -0.51
CA HIS A 184 4.29 4.22 -0.43
C HIS A 184 4.48 4.72 1.01
N LEU A 185 4.14 3.90 2.02
CA LEU A 185 4.48 4.15 3.42
C LEU A 185 5.90 3.70 3.78
N ASP A 186 6.56 2.94 2.89
CA ASP A 186 7.94 2.51 3.06
C ASP A 186 8.91 3.70 2.98
N PRO A 187 9.84 3.84 3.95
CA PRO A 187 10.71 5.01 4.04
C PRO A 187 11.66 5.16 2.84
N GLU A 188 12.11 4.07 2.23
CA GLU A 188 12.94 4.12 1.02
C GLU A 188 12.12 4.54 -0.19
N ILE A 189 10.87 4.08 -0.29
CA ILE A 189 9.99 4.37 -1.44
C ILE A 189 9.45 5.79 -1.38
N ASN A 190 9.07 6.29 -0.19
CA ASN A 190 8.49 7.65 -0.08
C ASN A 190 9.53 8.76 0.03
N HIS A 191 10.82 8.40 0.19
CA HIS A 191 11.94 9.33 0.30
C HIS A 191 11.78 10.42 1.40
N GLY A 192 11.00 10.16 2.45
CA GLY A 192 10.76 11.11 3.54
C GLY A 192 9.77 12.23 3.20
N ILE A 193 8.90 12.06 2.21
CA ILE A 193 7.86 13.04 1.84
C ILE A 193 6.89 13.26 3.00
N ASP A 194 6.56 12.22 3.75
CA ASP A 194 5.74 12.28 4.95
C ASP A 194 6.35 13.21 6.02
N ASN A 195 7.64 13.04 6.30
CA ASN A 195 8.39 13.89 7.22
C ASN A 195 8.43 15.35 6.74
N LEU A 196 8.71 15.56 5.44
CA LEU A 196 8.72 16.89 4.85
C LEU A 196 7.37 17.61 4.99
N LEU A 197 6.26 16.89 4.81
CA LEU A 197 4.92 17.44 5.03
C LEU A 197 4.68 17.84 6.50
N CYS A 198 5.13 17.00 7.44
CA CYS A 198 5.09 17.32 8.87
C CYS A 198 5.95 18.55 9.22
N GLU A 199 7.15 18.67 8.66
CA GLU A 199 8.03 19.83 8.82
C GLU A 199 7.41 21.13 8.26
N LEU A 200 6.58 21.02 7.21
CA LEU A 200 5.80 22.14 6.67
C LEU A 200 4.56 22.48 7.53
N GLY A 201 4.35 21.78 8.65
CA GLY A 201 3.29 22.04 9.63
C GLY A 201 1.98 21.34 9.35
N ALA A 202 1.93 20.36 8.45
CA ALA A 202 0.73 19.59 8.17
C ALA A 202 0.56 18.39 9.11
N ALA A 203 -0.70 18.04 9.37
CA ALA A 203 -1.07 16.71 9.84
C ALA A 203 -1.18 15.78 8.61
N VAL A 204 -0.50 14.65 8.64
CA VAL A 204 -0.44 13.71 7.50
C VAL A 204 -1.20 12.43 7.85
N ILE A 205 -2.07 12.01 6.95
CA ILE A 205 -2.82 10.74 7.02
C ILE A 205 -2.74 10.02 5.66
N SER A 206 -2.92 8.70 5.67
CA SER A 206 -2.94 7.89 4.45
C SER A 206 -4.35 7.74 3.86
N GLU A 207 -4.45 7.34 2.61
CA GLU A 207 -5.73 7.15 1.91
C GLU A 207 -6.62 6.08 2.54
N ASP A 208 -6.04 5.03 3.11
CA ASP A 208 -6.77 3.93 3.75
C ASP A 208 -7.42 4.34 5.07
N SER A 209 -6.94 5.42 5.69
CA SER A 209 -7.55 5.98 6.90
C SER A 209 -8.89 6.68 6.63
N VAL A 210 -9.15 7.10 5.39
CA VAL A 210 -10.36 7.86 5.01
C VAL A 210 -11.21 7.20 3.93
N SER A 211 -10.68 6.26 3.16
CA SER A 211 -11.40 5.63 2.04
C SER A 211 -12.68 4.91 2.46
N GLY A 212 -12.69 4.31 3.65
CA GLY A 212 -13.87 3.63 4.20
C GLY A 212 -14.96 4.56 4.75
N ALA A 213 -14.75 5.89 4.74
CA ALA A 213 -15.73 6.90 5.14
C ALA A 213 -16.59 7.39 3.96
N VAL A 214 -16.38 6.85 2.76
CA VAL A 214 -17.06 7.25 1.53
C VAL A 214 -17.87 6.08 0.99
N ASP A 215 -19.14 6.32 0.70
CA ASP A 215 -19.98 5.33 0.00
C ASP A 215 -19.50 5.11 -1.44
N PRO A 216 -19.69 3.90 -2.02
CA PRO A 216 -19.37 3.63 -3.39
C PRO A 216 -20.04 4.64 -4.35
N PHE A 217 -19.30 5.10 -5.34
CA PHE A 217 -19.77 6.09 -6.30
C PHE A 217 -19.23 5.79 -7.71
N PRO A 218 -19.90 6.25 -8.76
CA PRO A 218 -19.44 6.06 -10.12
C PRO A 218 -18.18 6.89 -10.39
N VAL A 219 -17.24 6.30 -11.12
CA VAL A 219 -16.06 6.95 -11.70
C VAL A 219 -16.04 6.71 -13.21
N ASP A 220 -15.41 7.58 -13.98
CA ASP A 220 -15.41 7.52 -15.45
C ASP A 220 -14.49 6.42 -16.00
N VAL A 221 -13.70 5.79 -15.13
CA VAL A 221 -12.80 4.68 -15.46
C VAL A 221 -13.31 3.36 -14.88
N ARG A 222 -12.82 2.22 -15.40
CA ARG A 222 -13.15 0.93 -14.82
C ARG A 222 -12.51 0.75 -13.45
N ASN A 223 -13.30 0.87 -12.40
CA ASN A 223 -12.86 0.77 -11.01
C ASN A 223 -12.72 -0.71 -10.57
N GLN A 224 -11.62 -1.35 -10.95
CA GLN A 224 -11.41 -2.79 -10.76
C GLN A 224 -10.22 -3.16 -9.85
N TRP A 225 -9.41 -2.21 -9.42
CA TRP A 225 -8.24 -2.44 -8.58
C TRP A 225 -8.45 -1.89 -7.16
N THR A 226 -8.21 -2.72 -6.15
CA THR A 226 -8.43 -2.39 -4.74
C THR A 226 -7.81 -1.06 -4.34
N TYR A 227 -6.51 -0.90 -4.57
CA TYR A 227 -5.82 0.30 -4.09
C TYR A 227 -6.16 1.56 -4.88
N HIS A 228 -6.56 1.43 -6.15
CA HIS A 228 -7.00 2.57 -6.95
C HIS A 228 -8.41 3.01 -6.54
N ALA A 229 -9.29 2.08 -6.20
CA ALA A 229 -10.59 2.40 -5.62
C ALA A 229 -10.45 3.21 -4.32
N ARG A 230 -9.47 2.90 -3.48
CA ARG A 230 -9.16 3.71 -2.29
C ARG A 230 -8.71 5.12 -2.64
N LEU A 231 -7.89 5.29 -3.70
CA LEU A 231 -7.46 6.63 -4.15
C LEU A 231 -8.64 7.49 -4.60
N TYR A 232 -9.59 6.91 -5.34
CA TYR A 232 -10.80 7.61 -5.76
C TYR A 232 -11.67 7.99 -4.55
N ALA A 233 -11.84 7.06 -3.60
CA ALA A 233 -12.58 7.32 -2.37
C ALA A 233 -11.91 8.43 -1.52
N ALA A 234 -10.58 8.41 -1.39
CA ALA A 234 -9.83 9.45 -0.70
C ALA A 234 -9.96 10.81 -1.39
N ALA A 235 -9.92 10.84 -2.73
CA ALA A 235 -10.15 12.07 -3.50
C ALA A 235 -11.55 12.63 -3.30
N LYS A 236 -12.58 11.76 -3.29
CA LYS A 236 -13.95 12.15 -2.98
C LYS A 236 -14.07 12.68 -1.56
N PHE A 237 -13.51 11.98 -0.57
CA PHE A 237 -13.49 12.44 0.82
C PHE A 237 -12.92 13.86 0.96
N VAL A 238 -11.77 14.12 0.32
CA VAL A 238 -11.14 15.44 0.33
C VAL A 238 -11.97 16.47 -0.45
N GLY A 239 -12.54 16.07 -1.58
CA GLY A 239 -13.36 16.93 -2.43
C GLY A 239 -14.64 17.41 -1.72
N GLU A 240 -15.30 16.53 -1.00
CA GLU A 240 -16.55 16.80 -0.28
C GLU A 240 -16.37 17.33 1.15
N ALA A 241 -15.13 17.48 1.61
CA ALA A 241 -14.85 18.02 2.94
C ALA A 241 -15.40 19.46 3.08
N ASP A 242 -15.86 19.79 4.29
CA ASP A 242 -16.31 21.14 4.62
C ASP A 242 -15.27 22.18 4.19
N LYS A 243 -15.71 23.23 3.50
CA LYS A 243 -14.84 24.34 3.00
C LYS A 243 -14.02 25.01 4.10
N LYS A 244 -14.46 24.91 5.37
CA LYS A 244 -13.71 25.42 6.52
C LYS A 244 -12.58 24.46 6.95
N THR A 245 -12.59 23.21 6.49
CA THR A 245 -11.53 22.25 6.78
C THR A 245 -10.44 22.38 5.73
N ASP A 246 -9.25 22.75 6.19
CA ASP A 246 -8.08 22.80 5.32
C ASP A 246 -7.52 21.39 5.13
N ILE A 247 -8.09 20.69 4.17
CA ILE A 247 -7.68 19.34 3.80
C ILE A 247 -7.40 19.26 2.30
N ASN A 248 -6.26 18.70 1.95
CA ASN A 248 -5.80 18.52 0.57
C ASN A 248 -5.27 17.10 0.35
N LEU A 249 -5.18 16.68 -0.91
CA LEU A 249 -4.64 15.39 -1.30
C LEU A 249 -3.33 15.58 -2.06
N VAL A 250 -2.30 14.83 -1.65
CA VAL A 250 -1.03 14.71 -2.36
C VAL A 250 -0.89 13.26 -2.80
N GLN A 251 -0.88 13.01 -4.10
CA GLN A 251 -0.76 11.66 -4.65
C GLN A 251 0.70 11.34 -4.99
N LEU A 252 1.17 10.22 -4.43
CA LEU A 252 2.44 9.61 -4.80
C LEU A 252 2.23 8.65 -5.99
N VAL A 253 3.03 8.80 -7.03
CA VAL A 253 2.94 7.99 -8.25
C VAL A 253 4.32 7.52 -8.68
N SER A 254 4.41 6.31 -9.22
CA SER A 254 5.62 5.78 -9.84
C SER A 254 5.66 6.14 -11.33
N PHE A 255 6.83 6.55 -11.82
CA PHE A 255 7.03 6.92 -13.22
C PHE A 255 6.72 5.75 -14.19
N GLY A 256 7.14 4.54 -13.85
CA GLY A 256 6.93 3.33 -14.65
C GLY A 256 5.59 2.65 -14.46
N CYS A 257 4.65 3.20 -13.67
CA CYS A 257 3.38 2.55 -13.37
C CYS A 257 2.29 2.91 -14.40
N GLY A 258 2.01 1.98 -15.34
CA GLY A 258 0.94 2.17 -16.33
C GLY A 258 -0.46 2.34 -15.73
N VAL A 259 -0.71 1.79 -14.53
CA VAL A 259 -2.00 1.95 -13.85
C VAL A 259 -2.15 3.35 -13.27
N ASP A 260 -1.06 4.00 -12.83
CA ASP A 260 -1.10 5.39 -12.37
C ASP A 260 -1.49 6.36 -13.49
N ALA A 261 -1.13 6.06 -14.74
CA ALA A 261 -1.50 6.90 -15.88
C ALA A 261 -3.03 7.09 -16.00
N VAL A 262 -3.81 6.07 -15.64
CA VAL A 262 -5.29 6.15 -15.61
C VAL A 262 -5.79 6.76 -14.30
N THR A 263 -5.21 6.34 -13.17
CA THR A 263 -5.66 6.72 -11.84
C THR A 263 -5.48 8.20 -11.55
N THR A 264 -4.38 8.80 -12.04
CA THR A 264 -4.07 10.21 -11.80
C THR A 264 -5.09 11.15 -12.43
N ASP A 265 -5.57 10.82 -13.62
CA ASP A 265 -6.57 11.65 -14.31
C ASP A 265 -7.92 11.60 -13.59
N GLU A 266 -8.35 10.43 -13.15
CA GLU A 266 -9.60 10.29 -12.41
C GLU A 266 -9.53 10.99 -11.03
N VAL A 267 -8.44 10.81 -10.27
CA VAL A 267 -8.24 11.51 -9.00
C VAL A 267 -8.26 13.03 -9.19
N ARG A 268 -7.59 13.53 -10.24
CA ARG A 268 -7.61 14.94 -10.61
C ARG A 268 -9.03 15.42 -10.89
N PHE A 269 -9.76 14.70 -11.74
CA PHE A 269 -11.13 15.05 -12.11
C PHE A 269 -12.05 15.14 -10.88
N ILE A 270 -11.98 14.16 -9.97
CA ILE A 270 -12.77 14.16 -8.73
C ILE A 270 -12.45 15.39 -7.87
N LEU A 271 -11.18 15.75 -7.69
CA LEU A 271 -10.75 16.89 -6.89
C LEU A 271 -11.15 18.22 -7.53
N GLU A 272 -10.84 18.41 -8.82
CA GLU A 272 -11.09 19.67 -9.55
C GLU A 272 -12.59 19.98 -9.67
N LYS A 273 -13.41 18.95 -9.87
CA LYS A 273 -14.89 19.06 -9.85
C LYS A 273 -15.41 19.65 -8.54
N ASN A 274 -14.71 19.43 -7.44
CA ASN A 274 -15.02 19.96 -6.11
C ASN A 274 -14.21 21.22 -5.75
N GLY A 275 -13.51 21.84 -6.72
CA GLY A 275 -12.75 23.06 -6.51
C GLY A 275 -11.47 22.88 -5.68
N LYS A 276 -10.98 21.63 -5.54
CA LYS A 276 -9.72 21.29 -4.87
C LYS A 276 -8.57 21.23 -5.86
N LEU A 277 -7.37 21.55 -5.40
CA LEU A 277 -6.15 21.39 -6.19
C LEU A 277 -5.73 19.93 -6.23
N TYR A 278 -5.26 19.47 -7.38
CA TYR A 278 -4.60 18.18 -7.52
C TYR A 278 -3.09 18.35 -7.45
N THR A 279 -2.46 17.69 -6.48
CA THR A 279 -1.00 17.68 -6.31
C THR A 279 -0.47 16.27 -6.47
N GLN A 280 0.40 16.10 -7.47
CA GLN A 280 1.06 14.83 -7.79
C GLN A 280 2.56 14.93 -7.56
N LEU A 281 3.11 13.95 -6.84
CA LEU A 281 4.57 13.79 -6.70
C LEU A 281 4.98 12.48 -7.37
N LYS A 282 5.88 12.58 -8.34
CA LYS A 282 6.50 11.40 -8.98
C LYS A 282 7.68 10.95 -8.14
N ILE A 283 7.66 9.69 -7.74
CA ILE A 283 8.70 9.05 -6.94
C ILE A 283 9.15 7.77 -7.62
N ASP A 284 10.46 7.56 -7.66
CA ASP A 284 11.11 6.38 -8.18
C ASP A 284 12.41 6.13 -7.39
N GLU A 285 13.28 5.23 -7.84
CA GLU A 285 14.56 4.91 -7.19
C GLU A 285 15.53 6.10 -7.08
N ILE A 286 15.33 7.13 -7.90
CA ILE A 286 16.04 8.41 -7.82
C ILE A 286 14.99 9.52 -7.83
N SER A 287 14.76 10.13 -6.68
CA SER A 287 13.80 11.23 -6.56
C SER A 287 14.49 12.57 -6.33
N ASN A 288 14.06 13.57 -7.07
CA ASN A 288 14.50 14.94 -6.85
C ASN A 288 13.63 15.59 -5.75
N MET A 289 14.10 15.50 -4.51
CA MET A 289 13.41 16.08 -3.35
C MET A 289 13.26 17.60 -3.45
N GLY A 290 14.14 18.29 -4.16
CA GLY A 290 14.01 19.73 -4.42
C GLY A 290 12.72 20.05 -5.20
N ALA A 291 12.41 19.30 -6.25
CA ALA A 291 11.18 19.48 -7.01
C ALA A 291 9.92 19.16 -6.17
N ALA A 292 9.96 18.12 -5.36
CA ALA A 292 8.88 17.78 -4.43
C ALA A 292 8.67 18.90 -3.40
N THR A 293 9.75 19.40 -2.81
CA THR A 293 9.73 20.51 -1.83
C THR A 293 9.10 21.77 -2.42
N ILE A 294 9.48 22.17 -3.64
CA ILE A 294 8.91 23.33 -4.31
C ILE A 294 7.40 23.15 -4.54
N ARG A 295 6.97 21.99 -5.02
CA ARG A 295 5.53 21.70 -5.24
C ARG A 295 4.74 21.76 -3.95
N LEU A 296 5.25 21.15 -2.89
CA LEU A 296 4.57 21.15 -1.60
C LEU A 296 4.50 22.57 -1.01
N ARG A 297 5.58 23.35 -1.04
CA ARG A 297 5.57 24.74 -0.60
C ARG A 297 4.59 25.60 -1.41
N SER A 298 4.47 25.37 -2.72
CA SER A 298 3.48 26.05 -3.56
C SER A 298 2.05 25.70 -3.16
N LEU A 299 1.76 24.43 -2.84
CA LEU A 299 0.46 24.01 -2.33
C LEU A 299 0.11 24.79 -1.07
N PHE A 300 1.00 24.82 -0.07
CA PHE A 300 0.77 25.54 1.20
C PHE A 300 0.64 27.06 1.02
N ALA A 301 1.36 27.68 0.06
CA ALA A 301 1.25 29.10 -0.21
C ALA A 301 -0.13 29.47 -0.77
N VAL A 302 -0.65 28.70 -1.73
CA VAL A 302 -1.99 28.92 -2.31
C VAL A 302 -3.08 28.76 -1.24
N ASP A 303 -2.97 27.77 -0.38
CA ASP A 303 -3.94 27.54 0.70
C ASP A 303 -3.85 28.65 1.76
N GLY A 304 -2.65 29.15 2.06
CA GLY A 304 -2.44 30.30 2.96
C GLY A 304 -3.08 31.59 2.44
N GLU A 305 -3.04 31.83 1.13
CA GLU A 305 -3.73 32.99 0.51
C GLU A 305 -5.26 32.84 0.53
N LYS A 306 -5.78 31.62 0.27
CA LYS A 306 -7.22 31.36 0.38
C LYS A 306 -7.76 31.59 1.79
N ARG A 307 -6.98 31.26 2.82
CA ARG A 307 -7.34 31.53 4.22
C ARG A 307 -7.44 33.02 4.54
N LYS A 308 -6.48 33.82 4.03
CA LYS A 308 -6.46 35.29 4.24
C LYS A 308 -7.63 35.97 3.54
N ASN A 309 -8.14 35.43 2.44
CA ASN A 309 -9.25 36.01 1.68
C ASN A 309 -10.63 35.57 2.15
N ASN A 310 -10.73 34.52 2.97
CA ASN A 310 -12.00 34.00 3.49
C ASN A 310 -12.22 34.26 4.99
N GLY A 311 -11.34 34.93 5.67
CA GLY A 311 -11.42 35.39 7.06
C GLY A 311 -11.54 36.90 7.15
#